data_70317107b87d07b4766c53c648b38024
#
_entry.id   70317107b87d07b4766c53c648b38024
#
_cell.length_a   1.000
_cell.length_b   1.000
_cell.length_c   1.000
_cell.angle_alpha   90.00
_cell.angle_beta   90.00
_cell.angle_gamma   90.00
#
_symmetry.space_group_name_H-M   'P 1'
#
loop_
_entity.id
_entity.type
_entity.pdbx_description
1 polymer ?
#
loop_
_entity_poly.entity_id
_entity_poly.type
_entity_poly.pdbx_seq_one_letter_code
_entity_poly.pdbx_strand_id
1 'polypeptide(L)'
;MVPLSVLFADVRGYTSLTEGIAPAEVPALMNRFYASASAALLSADGLLGQVEGDNVMGLFVPGLAGKDYPRKAVEGARALLRSIGYGSDEVVWLEIGMGIASGEEFVGNVGGGGYKDFTALGDVTNTAARLTAQAAAGEILIDAMTYEAVAEDYPDAERRQLELKGKSARFEAFAIGPG
;
A
#
# COMPACT_ATOMS: atom_id res chain seq x y z
N MET A 1 -13.17 -16.72 -3.32
CA MET A 1 -12.44 -15.72 -4.13
C MET A 1 -13.27 -14.47 -4.18
N VAL A 2 -12.67 -13.33 -3.97
CA VAL A 2 -13.34 -12.02 -3.93
C VAL A 2 -12.49 -11.06 -4.76
N PRO A 3 -13.09 -10.25 -5.65
CA PRO A 3 -12.34 -9.16 -6.29
C PRO A 3 -11.92 -8.14 -5.23
N LEU A 4 -10.67 -7.68 -5.29
CA LEU A 4 -10.12 -6.72 -4.36
C LEU A 4 -8.90 -6.00 -4.92
N SER A 5 -8.53 -4.89 -4.29
CA SER A 5 -7.18 -4.33 -4.37
C SER A 5 -6.51 -4.44 -2.99
N VAL A 6 -5.25 -4.84 -3.01
CA VAL A 6 -4.37 -4.86 -1.84
C VAL A 6 -3.36 -3.74 -1.98
N LEU A 7 -3.24 -2.93 -0.94
CA LEU A 7 -2.24 -1.88 -0.80
C LEU A 7 -1.30 -2.27 0.33
N PHE A 8 0.00 -2.18 0.09
CA PHE A 8 1.00 -2.14 1.15
C PHE A 8 1.68 -0.78 1.19
N ALA A 9 1.94 -0.29 2.39
CA ALA A 9 2.77 0.89 2.66
C ALA A 9 3.87 0.49 3.64
N ASP A 10 5.10 0.80 3.30
CA ASP A 10 6.28 0.36 4.04
C ASP A 10 7.26 1.52 4.26
N VAL A 11 7.79 1.63 5.48
CA VAL A 11 8.72 2.69 5.85
C VAL A 11 10.07 2.45 5.20
N ARG A 12 10.59 3.45 4.49
CA ARG A 12 11.91 3.37 3.87
C ARG A 12 12.99 3.60 4.91
N GLY A 13 14.01 2.75 4.88
CA GLY A 13 15.16 2.88 5.78
C GLY A 13 14.82 2.72 7.28
N TYR A 14 13.79 1.96 7.62
CA TYR A 14 13.30 1.80 9.00
C TYR A 14 14.41 1.48 10.02
N THR A 15 15.31 0.56 9.69
CA THR A 15 16.43 0.20 10.57
C THR A 15 17.32 1.42 10.89
N SER A 16 17.74 2.15 9.86
CA SER A 16 18.56 3.36 10.05
C SER A 16 17.82 4.47 10.78
N LEU A 17 16.50 4.60 10.52
CA LEU A 17 15.64 5.56 11.20
C LEU A 17 15.58 5.26 12.70
N THR A 18 15.34 4.01 13.08
CA THR A 18 15.23 3.59 14.48
C THR A 18 16.57 3.61 15.24
N GLU A 19 17.68 3.44 14.54
CA GLU A 19 19.02 3.64 15.10
C GLU A 19 19.35 5.12 15.37
N GLY A 20 18.71 6.04 14.64
CA GLY A 20 18.93 7.49 14.72
C GLY A 20 18.07 8.24 15.76
N ILE A 21 17.05 7.59 16.34
CA ILE A 21 16.14 8.19 17.33
C ILE A 21 16.17 7.41 18.65
N ALA A 22 15.73 8.05 19.74
CA ALA A 22 15.67 7.35 21.02
C ALA A 22 14.66 6.19 20.98
N PRO A 23 14.99 5.01 21.55
CA PRO A 23 14.08 3.85 21.52
C PRO A 23 12.68 4.13 22.06
N ALA A 24 12.53 5.09 22.97
CA ALA A 24 11.23 5.51 23.52
C ALA A 24 10.39 6.33 22.54
N GLU A 25 10.99 6.89 21.47
CA GLU A 25 10.31 7.70 20.46
C GLU A 25 9.76 6.85 19.31
N VAL A 26 10.30 5.65 19.07
CA VAL A 26 9.89 4.73 18.00
C VAL A 26 8.39 4.40 18.08
N PRO A 27 7.80 4.03 19.24
CA PRO A 27 6.37 3.75 19.34
C PRO A 27 5.49 4.96 18.99
N ALA A 28 5.91 6.17 19.37
CA ALA A 28 5.15 7.39 19.06
C ALA A 28 5.14 7.67 17.55
N LEU A 29 6.29 7.51 16.88
CA LEU A 29 6.43 7.66 15.44
C LEU A 29 5.56 6.62 14.70
N MET A 30 5.64 5.36 15.09
CA MET A 30 4.88 4.27 14.46
C MET A 30 3.38 4.42 14.71
N ASN A 31 2.95 4.80 15.90
CA ASN A 31 1.54 5.08 16.19
C ASN A 31 1.00 6.22 15.32
N ARG A 32 1.80 7.26 15.07
CA ARG A 32 1.42 8.34 14.16
C ARG A 32 1.26 7.82 12.73
N PHE A 33 2.18 6.98 12.27
CA PHE A 33 2.08 6.35 10.94
C PHE A 33 0.83 5.48 10.79
N TYR A 34 0.55 4.60 11.76
CA TYR A 34 -0.62 3.73 11.73
C TYR A 34 -1.93 4.53 11.77
N ALA A 35 -1.98 5.59 12.57
CA ALA A 35 -3.15 6.48 12.62
C ALA A 35 -3.38 7.19 11.28
N SER A 36 -2.31 7.69 10.65
CA SER A 36 -2.36 8.33 9.34
C SER A 36 -2.81 7.34 8.25
N ALA A 37 -2.25 6.12 8.26
CA ALA A 37 -2.63 5.07 7.32
C ALA A 37 -4.10 4.67 7.49
N SER A 38 -4.55 4.43 8.73
CA SER A 38 -5.94 4.09 9.02
C SER A 38 -6.90 5.17 8.53
N ALA A 39 -6.61 6.44 8.84
CA ALA A 39 -7.46 7.57 8.41
C ALA A 39 -7.50 7.69 6.87
N ALA A 40 -6.35 7.57 6.21
CA ALA A 40 -6.26 7.65 4.75
C ALA A 40 -7.02 6.52 4.04
N LEU A 41 -6.85 5.27 4.50
CA LEU A 41 -7.55 4.12 3.94
C LEU A 41 -9.06 4.22 4.13
N LEU A 42 -9.51 4.55 5.35
CA LEU A 42 -10.94 4.71 5.67
C LEU A 42 -11.57 5.85 4.86
N SER A 43 -10.86 6.96 4.61
CA SER A 43 -11.37 8.08 3.81
C SER A 43 -11.63 7.70 2.34
N ALA A 44 -11.01 6.62 1.87
CA ALA A 44 -11.18 6.07 0.53
C ALA A 44 -12.00 4.76 0.51
N ASP A 45 -12.83 4.53 1.53
CA ASP A 45 -13.67 3.34 1.67
C ASP A 45 -12.88 2.01 1.75
N GLY A 46 -11.61 2.08 2.18
CA GLY A 46 -10.75 0.93 2.42
C GLY A 46 -10.77 0.47 3.88
N LEU A 47 -10.23 -0.70 4.13
CA LEU A 47 -10.02 -1.28 5.46
C LEU A 47 -8.53 -1.36 5.77
N LEU A 48 -8.16 -1.07 7.01
CA LEU A 48 -6.87 -1.47 7.56
C LEU A 48 -6.92 -2.97 7.85
N GLY A 49 -6.21 -3.77 7.05
CA GLY A 49 -6.19 -5.22 7.17
C GLY A 49 -5.21 -5.68 8.25
N GLN A 50 -3.94 -5.37 8.07
CA GLN A 50 -2.86 -5.83 8.95
C GLN A 50 -1.84 -4.73 9.16
N VAL A 51 -1.24 -4.71 10.35
CA VAL A 51 -0.10 -3.88 10.70
C VAL A 51 1.02 -4.79 11.23
N GLU A 52 2.18 -4.75 10.60
CA GLU A 52 3.31 -5.58 10.97
C GLU A 52 4.61 -4.75 10.94
N GLY A 53 5.09 -4.35 12.12
CA GLY A 53 6.29 -3.53 12.23
C GLY A 53 6.17 -2.23 11.45
N ASP A 54 7.01 -2.05 10.46
CA ASP A 54 7.07 -0.87 9.57
C ASP A 54 6.16 -0.97 8.34
N ASN A 55 5.29 -1.98 8.27
CA ASN A 55 4.41 -2.26 7.15
C ASN A 55 2.93 -2.19 7.54
N VAL A 56 2.12 -1.64 6.64
CA VAL A 56 0.66 -1.55 6.78
C VAL A 56 0.01 -2.14 5.54
N MET A 57 -0.97 -3.03 5.72
CA MET A 57 -1.79 -3.58 4.64
C MET A 57 -3.18 -2.96 4.63
N GLY A 58 -3.59 -2.42 3.49
CA GLY A 58 -4.95 -1.95 3.21
C GLY A 58 -5.68 -2.87 2.25
N LEU A 59 -6.98 -3.05 2.47
CA LEU A 59 -7.87 -3.85 1.64
C LEU A 59 -9.01 -2.99 1.10
N PHE A 60 -9.25 -3.08 -0.21
CA PHE A 60 -10.35 -2.41 -0.89
C PHE A 60 -11.19 -3.46 -1.60
N VAL A 61 -12.40 -3.67 -1.10
CA VAL A 61 -13.33 -4.68 -1.61
C VAL A 61 -14.61 -4.03 -2.13
N PRO A 62 -15.26 -4.58 -3.18
CA PRO A 62 -16.45 -3.99 -3.76
C PRO A 62 -17.60 -3.76 -2.77
N GLY A 63 -17.67 -4.56 -1.71
CA GLY A 63 -18.71 -4.43 -0.66
C GLY A 63 -18.63 -3.11 0.12
N LEU A 64 -17.48 -2.44 0.12
CA LEU A 64 -17.25 -1.14 0.79
C LEU A 64 -16.90 -0.05 -0.24
N ALA A 65 -15.93 -0.32 -1.10
CA ALA A 65 -15.37 0.65 -2.05
C ALA A 65 -16.14 0.71 -3.40
N GLY A 66 -17.18 -0.11 -3.56
CA GLY A 66 -17.92 -0.18 -4.82
C GLY A 66 -17.13 -0.83 -5.95
N LYS A 67 -17.58 -0.64 -7.19
CA LYS A 67 -16.93 -1.19 -8.39
C LYS A 67 -15.57 -0.54 -8.68
N ASP A 68 -15.37 0.68 -8.18
CA ASP A 68 -14.17 1.47 -8.39
C ASP A 68 -13.08 1.21 -7.32
N TYR A 69 -13.14 0.04 -6.66
CA TYR A 69 -12.20 -0.35 -5.60
C TYR A 69 -10.71 -0.20 -6.00
N PRO A 70 -10.26 -0.41 -7.26
CA PRO A 70 -8.86 -0.15 -7.62
C PRO A 70 -8.53 1.35 -7.61
N ARG A 71 -9.44 2.20 -8.09
CA ARG A 71 -9.31 3.67 -8.01
C ARG A 71 -9.27 4.13 -6.55
N LYS A 72 -10.15 3.57 -5.72
CA LYS A 72 -10.19 3.86 -4.28
C LYS A 72 -8.89 3.49 -3.57
N ALA A 73 -8.23 2.41 -3.97
CA ALA A 73 -6.92 2.04 -3.44
C ALA A 73 -5.85 3.10 -3.78
N VAL A 74 -5.84 3.63 -5.00
CA VAL A 74 -4.93 4.72 -5.40
C VAL A 74 -5.27 6.02 -4.66
N GLU A 75 -6.55 6.35 -4.49
CA GLU A 75 -6.98 7.52 -3.69
C GLU A 75 -6.51 7.43 -2.24
N GLY A 76 -6.65 6.26 -1.61
CA GLY A 76 -6.18 5.98 -0.24
C GLY A 76 -4.66 6.09 -0.12
N ALA A 77 -3.90 5.55 -1.08
CA ALA A 77 -2.45 5.69 -1.13
C ALA A 77 -2.01 7.15 -1.23
N ARG A 78 -2.64 7.93 -2.10
CA ARG A 78 -2.35 9.37 -2.25
C ARG A 78 -2.74 10.16 -1.01
N ALA A 79 -3.87 9.83 -0.38
CA ALA A 79 -4.27 10.45 0.87
C ALA A 79 -3.24 10.21 1.97
N LEU A 80 -2.67 8.98 2.04
CA LEU A 80 -1.59 8.67 2.97
C LEU A 80 -0.33 9.48 2.66
N LEU A 81 0.12 9.56 1.41
CA LEU A 81 1.28 10.39 1.03
C LEU A 81 1.09 11.85 1.46
N ARG A 82 -0.07 12.44 1.18
CA ARG A 82 -0.37 13.82 1.59
C ARG A 82 -0.34 14.00 3.11
N SER A 83 -0.87 13.05 3.88
CA SER A 83 -0.88 13.12 5.35
C SER A 83 0.53 13.05 5.96
N ILE A 84 1.50 12.54 5.20
CA ILE A 84 2.91 12.45 5.58
C ILE A 84 3.71 13.69 5.15
N GLY A 85 3.13 14.54 4.29
CA GLY A 85 3.75 15.78 3.81
C GLY A 85 4.17 15.75 2.33
N TYR A 86 4.02 14.63 1.63
CA TYR A 86 4.30 14.58 0.19
C TYR A 86 3.29 15.40 -0.61
N GLY A 87 3.74 16.09 -1.65
CA GLY A 87 2.90 16.93 -2.51
C GLY A 87 2.39 18.22 -1.85
N SER A 88 3.03 18.66 -0.77
CA SER A 88 2.74 19.91 -0.07
C SER A 88 4.03 20.66 0.28
N ASP A 89 3.91 21.90 0.81
CA ASP A 89 5.05 22.67 1.35
C ASP A 89 5.49 22.16 2.75
N GLU A 90 4.84 21.14 3.27
CA GLU A 90 5.15 20.58 4.58
C GLU A 90 6.38 19.66 4.49
N VAL A 91 7.08 19.52 5.61
CA VAL A 91 8.21 18.58 5.72
C VAL A 91 7.68 17.15 5.74
N VAL A 92 8.19 16.32 4.85
CA VAL A 92 7.94 14.87 4.89
C VAL A 92 8.53 14.32 6.19
N TRP A 93 7.65 13.87 7.11
CA TRP A 93 8.06 13.42 8.44
C TRP A 93 8.36 11.92 8.52
N LEU A 94 8.02 11.16 7.47
CA LEU A 94 8.34 9.74 7.35
C LEU A 94 8.43 9.36 5.87
N GLU A 95 9.53 8.72 5.48
CA GLU A 95 9.65 8.23 4.12
C GLU A 95 8.97 6.87 3.97
N ILE A 96 8.01 6.75 3.04
CA ILE A 96 7.31 5.51 2.73
C ILE A 96 7.28 5.24 1.23
N GLY A 97 7.26 3.97 0.86
CA GLY A 97 6.94 3.51 -0.48
C GLY A 97 5.71 2.61 -0.46
N MET A 98 4.94 2.59 -1.52
CA MET A 98 3.69 1.84 -1.59
C MET A 98 3.59 0.99 -2.85
N GLY A 99 2.88 -0.13 -2.72
CA GLY A 99 2.54 -1.00 -3.84
C GLY A 99 1.06 -1.37 -3.79
N ILE A 100 0.40 -1.38 -4.95
CA ILE A 100 -0.99 -1.78 -5.09
C ILE A 100 -1.10 -2.82 -6.20
N ALA A 101 -1.83 -3.88 -5.93
CA ALA A 101 -2.23 -4.85 -6.93
C ALA A 101 -3.73 -5.17 -6.80
N SER A 102 -4.37 -5.43 -7.93
CA SER A 102 -5.79 -5.75 -8.02
C SER A 102 -6.01 -7.12 -8.65
N GLY A 103 -7.09 -7.80 -8.27
CA GLY A 103 -7.42 -9.12 -8.80
C GLY A 103 -8.45 -9.85 -7.97
N GLU A 104 -8.52 -11.17 -8.13
CA GLU A 104 -9.38 -12.04 -7.32
C GLU A 104 -8.52 -12.88 -6.37
N GLU A 105 -8.87 -12.87 -5.08
CA GLU A 105 -8.11 -13.55 -4.05
C GLU A 105 -9.00 -14.04 -2.91
N PHE A 106 -8.48 -14.91 -2.06
CA PHE A 106 -9.13 -15.28 -0.82
C PHE A 106 -9.05 -14.13 0.18
N VAL A 107 -10.21 -13.75 0.73
CA VAL A 107 -10.31 -12.80 1.85
C VAL A 107 -11.11 -13.48 2.95
N GLY A 108 -10.58 -13.46 4.16
CA GLY A 108 -11.27 -14.08 5.29
C GLY A 108 -10.38 -14.27 6.51
N ASN A 109 -10.93 -14.94 7.50
CA ASN A 109 -10.20 -15.29 8.70
C ASN A 109 -9.24 -16.47 8.43
N VAL A 110 -7.98 -16.28 8.76
CA VAL A 110 -6.94 -17.30 8.71
C VAL A 110 -6.37 -17.50 10.10
N GLY A 111 -6.16 -18.75 10.48
CA GLY A 111 -5.62 -19.11 11.80
C GLY A 111 -6.38 -20.24 12.46
N GLY A 112 -5.89 -20.67 13.63
CA GLY A 112 -6.47 -21.74 14.44
C GLY A 112 -6.05 -21.63 15.92
N GLY A 113 -6.67 -22.43 16.80
CA GLY A 113 -6.24 -22.49 18.18
C GLY A 113 -6.35 -21.21 19.01
N GLY A 114 -7.27 -20.30 18.70
CA GLY A 114 -7.45 -19.04 19.42
C GLY A 114 -6.85 -17.80 18.76
N TYR A 115 -6.02 -17.97 17.74
CA TYR A 115 -5.56 -16.87 16.87
C TYR A 115 -6.36 -16.88 15.56
N LYS A 116 -6.97 -15.75 15.24
CA LYS A 116 -7.64 -15.51 13.95
C LYS A 116 -7.26 -14.12 13.46
N ASP A 117 -6.78 -14.07 12.23
CA ASP A 117 -6.47 -12.83 11.54
C ASP A 117 -7.34 -12.71 10.29
N PHE A 118 -7.97 -11.55 10.10
CA PHE A 118 -8.73 -11.25 8.89
C PHE A 118 -7.77 -10.68 7.86
N THR A 119 -7.51 -11.45 6.81
CA THR A 119 -6.47 -11.12 5.83
C THR A 119 -6.84 -11.58 4.42
N ALA A 120 -6.08 -11.12 3.45
CA ALA A 120 -6.08 -11.59 2.08
C ALA A 120 -4.86 -12.49 1.84
N LEU A 121 -5.03 -13.59 1.13
CA LEU A 121 -3.95 -14.54 0.83
C LEU A 121 -3.99 -14.98 -0.64
N GLY A 122 -2.87 -14.77 -1.35
CA GLY A 122 -2.67 -15.25 -2.71
C GLY A 122 -1.69 -14.41 -3.53
N ASP A 123 -1.84 -14.44 -4.86
CA ASP A 123 -0.91 -13.78 -5.78
C ASP A 123 -1.07 -12.25 -5.81
N VAL A 124 -2.28 -11.73 -5.57
CA VAL A 124 -2.54 -10.27 -5.49
C VAL A 124 -1.78 -9.67 -4.31
N THR A 125 -1.97 -10.23 -3.11
CA THR A 125 -1.24 -9.82 -1.89
C THR A 125 0.27 -9.89 -2.09
N ASN A 126 0.78 -11.01 -2.63
CA ASN A 126 2.20 -11.19 -2.90
C ASN A 126 2.73 -10.19 -3.94
N THR A 127 1.94 -9.87 -4.95
CA THR A 127 2.31 -8.88 -5.98
C THR A 127 2.39 -7.48 -5.38
N ALA A 128 1.38 -7.06 -4.61
CA ALA A 128 1.38 -5.77 -3.92
C ALA A 128 2.60 -5.61 -2.99
N ALA A 129 2.91 -6.63 -2.19
CA ALA A 129 4.09 -6.62 -1.31
C ALA A 129 5.41 -6.48 -2.09
N ARG A 130 5.54 -7.16 -3.24
CA ARG A 130 6.73 -7.07 -4.11
C ARG A 130 6.85 -5.71 -4.78
N LEU A 131 5.74 -5.12 -5.23
CA LEU A 131 5.72 -3.74 -5.75
C LEU A 131 6.17 -2.76 -4.67
N THR A 132 5.63 -2.89 -3.46
CA THR A 132 6.03 -2.06 -2.31
C THR A 132 7.54 -2.11 -2.06
N ALA A 133 8.13 -3.30 -2.11
CA ALA A 133 9.58 -3.46 -1.92
C ALA A 133 10.44 -2.76 -3.01
N GLN A 134 9.87 -2.51 -4.20
CA GLN A 134 10.53 -1.83 -5.32
C GLN A 134 10.25 -0.32 -5.37
N ALA A 135 9.23 0.15 -4.66
CA ALA A 135 8.83 1.54 -4.66
C ALA A 135 9.86 2.43 -3.95
N ALA A 136 10.20 3.56 -4.55
CA ALA A 136 10.99 4.59 -3.92
C ALA A 136 10.19 5.33 -2.83
N ALA A 137 10.88 6.17 -2.04
CA ALA A 137 10.22 7.06 -1.09
C ALA A 137 9.29 8.05 -1.83
N GLY A 138 8.04 8.14 -1.38
CA GLY A 138 7.01 8.98 -2.00
C GLY A 138 6.39 8.39 -3.27
N GLU A 139 6.70 7.15 -3.61
CA GLU A 139 6.23 6.50 -4.83
C GLU A 139 5.16 5.45 -4.55
N ILE A 140 4.20 5.35 -5.46
CA ILE A 140 3.19 4.30 -5.52
C ILE A 140 3.42 3.48 -6.79
N LEU A 141 3.78 2.21 -6.65
CA LEU A 141 3.83 1.27 -7.79
C LEU A 141 2.54 0.48 -7.86
N ILE A 142 1.93 0.45 -9.04
CA ILE A 142 0.67 -0.26 -9.27
C ILE A 142 0.80 -1.27 -10.39
N ASP A 143 0.05 -2.36 -10.35
CA ASP A 143 -0.02 -3.34 -11.41
C ASP A 143 -0.90 -2.86 -12.59
N ALA A 144 -0.89 -3.60 -13.69
CA ALA A 144 -1.63 -3.25 -14.91
C ALA A 144 -3.15 -3.18 -14.67
N MET A 145 -3.71 -4.10 -13.88
CA MET A 145 -5.15 -4.12 -13.58
C MET A 145 -5.57 -2.87 -12.78
N THR A 146 -4.77 -2.47 -11.80
CA THR A 146 -5.01 -1.22 -11.06
C THR A 146 -4.87 -0.01 -11.98
N TYR A 147 -3.85 -0.01 -12.86
CA TYR A 147 -3.61 1.08 -13.78
C TYR A 147 -4.76 1.28 -14.77
N GLU A 148 -5.34 0.20 -15.32
CA GLU A 148 -6.51 0.28 -16.22
C GLU A 148 -7.66 1.09 -15.61
N ALA A 149 -7.88 1.00 -14.30
CA ALA A 149 -8.94 1.72 -13.62
C ALA A 149 -8.66 3.22 -13.42
N VAL A 150 -7.40 3.66 -13.53
CA VAL A 150 -6.97 5.04 -13.25
C VAL A 150 -6.20 5.70 -14.39
N ALA A 151 -6.07 5.03 -15.54
CA ALA A 151 -5.25 5.50 -16.66
C ALA A 151 -5.64 6.90 -17.18
N GLU A 152 -6.94 7.24 -17.12
CA GLU A 152 -7.42 8.56 -17.52
C GLU A 152 -6.96 9.68 -16.57
N ASP A 153 -6.77 9.36 -15.29
CA ASP A 153 -6.30 10.33 -14.29
C ASP A 153 -4.77 10.44 -14.26
N TYR A 154 -4.08 9.39 -14.74
CA TYR A 154 -2.61 9.30 -14.71
C TYR A 154 -2.05 8.91 -16.09
N PRO A 155 -2.33 9.68 -17.17
CA PRO A 155 -1.89 9.35 -18.51
C PRO A 155 -0.37 9.33 -18.66
N ASP A 156 0.35 10.06 -17.79
CA ASP A 156 1.80 10.18 -17.79
C ASP A 156 2.48 9.27 -16.75
N ALA A 157 1.75 8.29 -16.18
CA ALA A 157 2.35 7.33 -15.24
C ALA A 157 3.50 6.57 -15.92
N GLU A 158 4.66 6.54 -15.26
CA GLU A 158 5.84 5.89 -15.80
C GLU A 158 5.65 4.37 -15.83
N ARG A 159 5.68 3.80 -17.03
CA ARG A 159 5.63 2.35 -17.22
C ARG A 159 7.00 1.74 -16.97
N ARG A 160 7.07 0.75 -16.10
CA ARG A 160 8.29 0.02 -15.74
C ARG A 160 8.15 -1.47 -15.95
N GLN A 161 9.26 -2.09 -16.31
CA GLN A 161 9.41 -3.55 -16.35
C GLN A 161 10.28 -3.98 -15.16
N LEU A 162 9.66 -4.63 -14.18
CA LEU A 162 10.29 -5.01 -12.92
C LEU A 162 10.60 -6.51 -12.90
N GLU A 163 11.71 -6.87 -12.26
CA GLU A 163 12.00 -8.25 -11.89
C GLU A 163 11.48 -8.49 -10.47
N LEU A 164 10.35 -9.18 -10.35
CA LEU A 164 9.77 -9.51 -9.06
C LEU A 164 10.25 -10.88 -8.59
N LYS A 165 10.74 -10.97 -7.36
CA LYS A 165 11.22 -12.22 -6.76
C LYS A 165 10.13 -13.31 -6.85
N GLY A 166 10.49 -14.44 -7.48
CA GLY A 166 9.57 -15.58 -7.65
C GLY A 166 8.60 -15.47 -8.83
N LYS A 167 8.72 -14.44 -9.68
CA LYS A 167 8.09 -14.41 -11.02
C LYS A 167 9.18 -14.59 -12.07
N SER A 168 8.97 -15.55 -13.00
CA SER A 168 9.95 -15.89 -14.04
C SER A 168 9.96 -14.90 -15.21
N ALA A 169 8.89 -14.14 -15.39
CA ALA A 169 8.77 -13.11 -16.42
C ALA A 169 8.90 -11.71 -15.81
N ARG A 170 9.33 -10.76 -16.65
CA ARG A 170 9.28 -9.33 -16.29
C ARG A 170 7.85 -8.92 -15.99
N PHE A 171 7.67 -8.17 -14.92
CA PHE A 171 6.39 -7.71 -14.45
C PHE A 171 6.18 -6.25 -14.83
N GLU A 172 5.07 -5.96 -15.50
CA GLU A 172 4.70 -4.60 -15.85
C GLU A 172 4.08 -3.88 -14.64
N ALA A 173 4.62 -2.73 -14.32
CA ALA A 173 4.12 -1.84 -13.28
C ALA A 173 4.10 -0.40 -13.76
N PHE A 174 3.31 0.43 -13.07
CA PHE A 174 3.19 1.86 -13.34
C PHE A 174 3.49 2.63 -12.07
N ALA A 175 4.32 3.67 -12.19
CA ALA A 175 4.71 4.51 -11.07
C ALA A 175 3.85 5.78 -11.04
N ILE A 176 3.27 6.06 -9.87
CA ILE A 176 2.51 7.27 -9.58
C ILE A 176 3.22 8.00 -8.45
N GLY A 177 3.46 9.27 -8.65
CA GLY A 177 4.04 10.15 -7.63
C GLY A 177 2.98 10.74 -6.69
N PRO A 178 3.42 11.59 -5.75
CA PRO A 178 2.52 12.22 -4.77
C PRO A 178 1.54 13.23 -5.37
N GLY A 179 1.83 13.75 -6.58
CA GLY A 179 1.00 14.73 -7.32
C GLY A 179 1.27 16.14 -6.93
#